data_ec64052726c188e631f5124c4b3f954c
#
_entry.id   ec64052726c188e631f5124c4b3f954c
#
_cell.length_a   1.000
_cell.length_b   1.000
_cell.length_c   1.000
_cell.angle_alpha   90.00
_cell.angle_beta   90.00
_cell.angle_gamma   90.00
#
_symmetry.space_group_name_H-M   'P 1'
#
loop_
_entity.id
_entity.type
_entity.pdbx_description
1 polymer ?
#
loop_
_entity_poly.entity_id
_entity_poly.type
_entity_poly.pdbx_seq_one_letter_code
_entity_poly.pdbx_strand_id
1 'polypeptide(L)'
;VSNNGFMQIHDPLKPKGHVVGIDLGTTHSLVASVSQGKPRCVPVDDGDSLLLPSVVHYGKDGGVVVGARARLLAADAPTDTIVSVKRFMGRGPDDAETRKLGAYRFVPGSQVVRFDVAGGQPVTPIEVSGEILRALKRRAEAHFSGKVEQAVITVPAYFDDAQRQATRDAGKLAGLEVLRLLNEPTAAALAYGLDKGSQGMFAVYDLGGGTFDISILKLEDGVFEVKSTGGDSALGGDDFDRAIAERVLQAMGAASPTPSQVAETMAAARRAKEALTDVAEVTLSVGGHSQPVTRADFEAWIQPLVQKTGMVCRRALKDAGVGAGELDGVILVGGSTRVPAVRRFVAELFGREPLGDIDPDQVVALGAAVQASLLTDGNRQDEVLLLDVLPLSLGLETMGGIAEKLIQRNSTIPTAAAQVFTTFKDGQTGLDVHVVQGERELVQDNRSLARFTLSGIPPMAAGMARVEVRFQVDADGILSVTAKEQSTGVAQTITVKPSHGLSDEEIEQMLLDSIDYAEDDIQARQVREQQVEAERVLTEADRQLRENAALLEAGEPESIQAAMARVRETAKGKDYLAVKEALHALDEASRAFIERVMNRAITQVVSGHSVEEY
;
A
#
# COMPACT_ATOMS: atom_id res chain seq x y z
N VAL A 1 -20.63 23.09 21.84
CA VAL A 1 -19.98 24.19 22.55
C VAL A 1 -18.60 23.73 22.97
N SER A 2 -17.62 24.56 22.73
CA SER A 2 -16.16 24.52 23.03
C SER A 2 -15.30 23.69 22.10
N ASN A 3 -14.96 24.37 21.03
CA ASN A 3 -13.80 24.14 20.17
C ASN A 3 -12.54 24.57 20.95
N ASN A 4 -11.84 23.65 21.59
CA ASN A 4 -10.51 23.91 22.15
C ASN A 4 -9.47 23.47 21.10
N GLY A 5 -9.32 24.29 20.05
CA GLY A 5 -8.11 24.32 19.26
C GLY A 5 -6.99 24.87 20.16
N PHE A 6 -6.15 23.99 20.71
CA PHE A 6 -4.89 24.42 21.28
C PHE A 6 -4.02 24.96 20.13
N MET A 7 -4.00 26.30 19.99
CA MET A 7 -2.87 26.96 19.33
C MET A 7 -1.62 26.55 20.12
N GLN A 8 -0.77 25.72 19.53
CA GLN A 8 0.58 25.54 20.03
C GLN A 8 1.28 26.91 19.89
N ILE A 9 1.44 27.60 21.03
CA ILE A 9 2.25 28.81 21.10
C ILE A 9 3.68 28.36 20.84
N HIS A 10 4.17 28.65 19.65
CA HIS A 10 5.55 28.43 19.29
C HIS A 10 6.40 29.36 20.16
N ASP A 11 7.12 28.79 21.12
CA ASP A 11 8.05 29.55 21.96
C ASP A 11 9.30 29.88 21.11
N PRO A 12 9.50 31.13 20.67
CA PRO A 12 10.61 31.51 19.83
C PRO A 12 11.98 31.40 20.53
N LEU A 13 12.01 31.12 21.83
CA LEU A 13 13.21 30.98 22.65
C LEU A 13 13.62 29.52 22.88
N LYS A 14 12.79 28.53 22.52
CA LYS A 14 13.24 27.14 22.50
C LYS A 14 14.22 26.95 21.34
N PRO A 15 15.45 26.46 21.60
CA PRO A 15 16.34 26.07 20.52
C PRO A 15 15.59 25.07 19.65
N LYS A 16 15.46 25.34 18.34
CA LYS A 16 14.87 24.39 17.39
C LYS A 16 15.67 23.09 17.49
N GLY A 17 15.02 22.01 17.90
CA GLY A 17 15.63 20.68 17.90
C GLY A 17 16.14 20.35 16.49
N HIS A 18 17.15 19.51 16.40
CA HIS A 18 17.63 19.05 15.10
C HIS A 18 16.55 18.20 14.42
N VAL A 19 16.36 18.42 13.12
CA VAL A 19 15.52 17.61 12.25
C VAL A 19 16.40 16.68 11.43
N VAL A 20 15.95 15.44 11.21
CA VAL A 20 16.71 14.42 10.50
C VAL A 20 15.88 13.76 9.41
N GLY A 21 16.56 13.26 8.37
CA GLY A 21 16.02 12.28 7.45
C GLY A 21 16.47 10.89 7.86
N ILE A 22 15.57 9.94 7.85
CA ILE A 22 15.84 8.55 8.22
C ILE A 22 15.41 7.63 7.08
N ASP A 23 16.36 6.82 6.61
CA ASP A 23 16.07 5.64 5.81
C ASP A 23 15.93 4.44 6.74
N LEU A 24 14.69 3.94 6.88
CA LEU A 24 14.39 2.72 7.64
C LEU A 24 14.40 1.52 6.69
N GLY A 25 15.60 1.05 6.35
CA GLY A 25 15.79 -0.03 5.40
C GLY A 25 15.59 -1.44 5.98
N THR A 26 15.34 -2.43 5.11
CA THR A 26 15.16 -3.84 5.50
C THR A 26 16.43 -4.42 6.14
N THR A 27 17.58 -4.17 5.53
CA THR A 27 18.88 -4.72 5.94
C THR A 27 19.73 -3.74 6.76
N HIS A 28 19.74 -2.49 6.33
CA HIS A 28 20.46 -1.39 6.98
C HIS A 28 19.56 -0.16 7.04
N SER A 29 19.73 0.62 8.10
CA SER A 29 19.05 1.90 8.27
C SER A 29 20.07 3.00 8.47
N LEU A 30 19.75 4.20 8.00
CA LEU A 30 20.63 5.37 8.05
C LEU A 30 19.88 6.57 8.60
N VAL A 31 20.63 7.49 9.19
CA VAL A 31 20.15 8.82 9.55
C VAL A 31 21.05 9.87 8.94
N ALA A 32 20.45 10.91 8.37
CA ALA A 32 21.14 12.00 7.72
C ALA A 32 20.55 13.35 8.13
N SER A 33 21.32 14.41 7.97
CA SER A 33 20.87 15.79 8.18
C SER A 33 21.53 16.73 7.17
N VAL A 34 20.93 17.91 7.00
CA VAL A 34 21.55 18.98 6.22
C VAL A 34 22.41 19.84 7.14
N SER A 35 23.68 19.95 6.81
CA SER A 35 24.63 20.84 7.49
C SER A 35 25.31 21.74 6.47
N GLN A 36 25.28 23.05 6.70
CA GLN A 36 25.82 24.05 5.76
C GLN A 36 25.30 23.89 4.31
N GLY A 37 24.01 23.60 4.17
CA GLY A 37 23.35 23.41 2.88
C GLY A 37 23.67 22.08 2.16
N LYS A 38 24.43 21.17 2.80
CA LYS A 38 24.76 19.86 2.22
C LYS A 38 24.19 18.73 3.06
N PRO A 39 23.46 17.78 2.47
CA PRO A 39 23.02 16.59 3.18
C PRO A 39 24.19 15.66 3.46
N ARG A 40 24.23 15.09 4.65
CA ARG A 40 25.27 14.14 5.09
C ARG A 40 24.67 13.09 6.01
N CYS A 41 25.10 11.83 5.83
CA CYS A 41 24.77 10.76 6.76
C CYS A 41 25.59 10.92 8.05
N VAL A 42 24.96 10.57 9.17
CA VAL A 42 25.59 10.58 10.51
C VAL A 42 26.33 9.26 10.72
N PRO A 43 27.64 9.28 11.08
CA PRO A 43 28.42 8.06 11.30
C PRO A 43 27.87 7.19 12.44
N VAL A 44 28.14 5.88 12.36
CA VAL A 44 27.95 4.91 13.48
C VAL A 44 29.09 5.13 14.47
N ASP A 45 28.80 4.99 15.77
CA ASP A 45 29.73 5.16 16.90
C ASP A 45 31.18 4.77 16.58
N ASP A 46 32.13 5.67 16.82
CA ASP A 46 33.59 5.54 16.77
C ASP A 46 34.18 4.84 15.51
N GLY A 47 33.43 4.71 14.43
CA GLY A 47 33.88 4.09 13.18
C GLY A 47 33.41 4.84 11.93
N ASP A 48 34.04 4.52 10.80
CA ASP A 48 33.71 5.11 9.49
C ASP A 48 32.40 4.56 8.88
N SER A 49 31.75 3.60 9.54
CA SER A 49 30.50 3.01 9.03
C SER A 49 29.31 3.96 9.19
N LEU A 50 28.54 4.14 8.11
CA LEU A 50 27.31 4.92 8.10
C LEU A 50 26.06 4.03 8.27
N LEU A 51 26.20 2.74 8.02
CA LEU A 51 25.12 1.76 7.95
C LEU A 51 24.85 1.11 9.31
N LEU A 52 23.66 1.33 9.89
CA LEU A 52 23.17 0.59 11.05
C LEU A 52 22.47 -0.68 10.57
N PRO A 53 22.96 -1.89 10.89
CA PRO A 53 22.19 -3.11 10.62
C PRO A 53 20.80 -3.05 11.25
N SER A 54 19.75 -3.29 10.45
CA SER A 54 18.34 -3.35 10.91
C SER A 54 18.07 -4.69 11.63
N VAL A 55 18.80 -4.92 12.73
CA VAL A 55 18.77 -6.14 13.51
C VAL A 55 18.58 -5.80 14.99
N VAL A 56 17.65 -6.48 15.64
CA VAL A 56 17.34 -6.30 17.08
C VAL A 56 17.37 -7.64 17.78
N HIS A 57 18.14 -7.75 18.87
CA HIS A 57 18.20 -8.91 19.73
C HIS A 57 17.56 -8.61 21.08
N TYR A 58 16.76 -9.54 21.56
CA TYR A 58 16.09 -9.51 22.87
C TYR A 58 16.73 -10.52 23.80
N GLY A 59 17.42 -10.02 24.82
CA GLY A 59 18.11 -10.85 25.81
C GLY A 59 17.15 -11.43 26.85
N LYS A 60 17.54 -12.56 27.47
CA LYS A 60 16.79 -13.19 28.57
C LYS A 60 16.63 -12.32 29.80
N ASP A 61 17.52 -11.36 29.98
CA ASP A 61 17.51 -10.35 31.03
C ASP A 61 16.60 -9.14 30.74
N GLY A 62 15.90 -9.17 29.59
CA GLY A 62 15.07 -8.06 29.10
C GLY A 62 15.86 -6.95 28.40
N GLY A 63 17.18 -7.12 28.24
CA GLY A 63 18.02 -6.17 27.51
C GLY A 63 17.76 -6.22 26.01
N VAL A 64 17.79 -5.04 25.35
CA VAL A 64 17.63 -4.91 23.90
C VAL A 64 18.93 -4.42 23.29
N VAL A 65 19.43 -5.14 22.29
CA VAL A 65 20.64 -4.80 21.54
C VAL A 65 20.27 -4.56 20.07
N VAL A 66 20.80 -3.47 19.46
CA VAL A 66 20.50 -3.10 18.07
C VAL A 66 21.78 -3.03 17.25
N GLY A 67 21.70 -3.37 15.97
CA GLY A 67 22.75 -3.15 14.99
C GLY A 67 23.78 -4.30 14.92
N ALA A 68 25.05 -3.95 14.72
CA ALA A 68 26.12 -4.91 14.47
C ALA A 68 26.29 -5.94 15.60
N ARG A 69 26.15 -5.52 16.87
CA ARG A 69 26.22 -6.43 18.02
C ARG A 69 25.07 -7.43 18.03
N ALA A 70 23.85 -7.00 17.70
CA ALA A 70 22.69 -7.89 17.57
C ALA A 70 22.89 -8.89 16.43
N ARG A 71 23.47 -8.45 15.31
CA ARG A 71 23.76 -9.31 14.16
C ARG A 71 24.70 -10.48 14.53
N LEU A 72 25.69 -10.26 15.41
CA LEU A 72 26.58 -11.32 15.87
C LEU A 72 25.85 -12.40 16.69
N LEU A 73 24.76 -12.04 17.36
CA LEU A 73 23.96 -12.98 18.17
C LEU A 73 22.94 -13.79 17.34
N ALA A 74 22.72 -13.45 16.07
CA ALA A 74 21.70 -14.09 15.25
C ALA A 74 21.94 -15.59 15.03
N ALA A 75 23.20 -16.05 14.97
CA ALA A 75 23.52 -17.47 14.82
C ALA A 75 23.26 -18.27 16.11
N ASP A 76 23.55 -17.67 17.26
CA ASP A 76 23.43 -18.33 18.58
C ASP A 76 22.00 -18.27 19.13
N ALA A 77 21.26 -17.20 18.83
CA ALA A 77 19.90 -16.95 19.29
C ALA A 77 18.97 -16.48 18.15
N PRO A 78 18.76 -17.30 17.10
CA PRO A 78 18.03 -16.90 15.91
C PRO A 78 16.56 -16.59 16.16
N THR A 79 15.92 -17.20 17.16
CA THR A 79 14.52 -16.96 17.54
C THR A 79 14.32 -15.65 18.29
N ASP A 80 15.38 -15.13 18.91
CA ASP A 80 15.35 -13.95 19.77
C ASP A 80 16.07 -12.76 19.11
N THR A 81 16.56 -12.94 17.88
CA THR A 81 17.23 -11.92 17.07
C THR A 81 16.44 -11.67 15.79
N ILE A 82 15.72 -10.57 15.76
CA ILE A 82 14.86 -10.22 14.64
C ILE A 82 15.68 -9.48 13.57
N VAL A 83 15.69 -10.03 12.36
CA VAL A 83 16.29 -9.44 11.16
C VAL A 83 15.20 -9.12 10.13
N SER A 84 15.46 -8.20 9.21
CA SER A 84 14.57 -7.85 8.09
C SER A 84 13.13 -7.53 8.54
N VAL A 85 12.98 -6.87 9.70
CA VAL A 85 11.67 -6.62 10.33
C VAL A 85 10.70 -5.84 9.43
N LYS A 86 11.22 -5.03 8.51
CA LYS A 86 10.42 -4.25 7.55
C LYS A 86 9.49 -5.13 6.71
N ARG A 87 9.88 -6.37 6.43
CA ARG A 87 9.07 -7.37 5.72
C ARG A 87 7.85 -7.87 6.50
N PHE A 88 7.78 -7.62 7.80
CA PHE A 88 6.66 -7.99 8.67
C PHE A 88 5.73 -6.83 8.99
N MET A 89 6.09 -5.62 8.57
CA MET A 89 5.31 -4.42 8.83
C MET A 89 3.96 -4.50 8.13
N GLY A 90 2.87 -4.24 8.88
CA GLY A 90 1.52 -4.28 8.35
C GLY A 90 0.96 -5.66 8.02
N ARG A 91 1.70 -6.75 8.24
CA ARG A 91 1.32 -8.13 7.87
C ARG A 91 0.69 -8.91 9.02
N GLY A 92 -0.08 -9.95 8.66
CA GLY A 92 -0.64 -10.93 9.59
C GLY A 92 0.25 -12.17 9.79
N PRO A 93 0.04 -12.92 10.88
CA PRO A 93 0.82 -14.14 11.14
C PRO A 93 0.50 -15.30 10.19
N ASP A 94 -0.64 -15.26 9.52
CA ASP A 94 -1.11 -16.29 8.59
C ASP A 94 -0.72 -16.03 7.13
N ASP A 95 -0.15 -14.86 6.86
CA ASP A 95 0.41 -14.51 5.57
C ASP A 95 1.52 -15.52 5.18
N ALA A 96 1.42 -16.07 3.96
CA ALA A 96 2.31 -17.12 3.48
C ALA A 96 3.79 -16.68 3.47
N GLU A 97 4.03 -15.40 3.14
CA GLU A 97 5.38 -14.84 3.14
C GLU A 97 5.93 -14.66 4.55
N THR A 98 5.10 -14.23 5.52
CA THR A 98 5.48 -14.12 6.92
C THR A 98 6.08 -15.43 7.45
N ARG A 99 5.50 -16.57 7.06
CA ARG A 99 5.96 -17.89 7.51
C ARG A 99 7.29 -18.35 6.90
N LYS A 100 7.66 -17.79 5.73
CA LYS A 100 8.91 -18.13 5.03
C LYS A 100 10.12 -17.32 5.53
N LEU A 101 9.90 -16.20 6.21
CA LEU A 101 10.94 -15.20 6.48
C LEU A 101 11.91 -15.54 7.63
N GLY A 102 11.76 -16.67 8.32
CA GLY A 102 12.73 -17.06 9.35
C GLY A 102 12.23 -18.08 10.36
N ALA A 103 13.10 -18.43 11.28
CA ALA A 103 12.85 -19.42 12.35
C ALA A 103 12.15 -18.81 13.58
N TYR A 104 11.33 -17.77 13.38
CA TYR A 104 10.68 -17.05 14.48
C TYR A 104 9.52 -17.85 15.06
N ARG A 105 9.31 -17.67 16.35
CA ARG A 105 8.12 -18.14 17.04
C ARG A 105 7.09 -17.01 17.04
N PHE A 106 5.91 -17.28 16.49
CA PHE A 106 4.80 -16.32 16.49
C PHE A 106 3.79 -16.68 17.57
N VAL A 107 3.20 -15.67 18.21
CA VAL A 107 2.12 -15.85 19.18
C VAL A 107 0.84 -16.29 18.45
N PRO A 108 0.28 -17.47 18.77
CA PRO A 108 -0.92 -17.97 18.12
C PRO A 108 -2.15 -17.07 18.41
N GLY A 109 -3.07 -16.98 17.43
CA GLY A 109 -4.37 -16.29 17.59
C GLY A 109 -4.29 -14.75 17.61
N SER A 110 -3.12 -14.18 17.37
CA SER A 110 -2.97 -12.73 17.18
C SER A 110 -3.40 -12.33 15.77
N GLN A 111 -4.05 -11.19 15.61
CA GLN A 111 -4.39 -10.63 14.30
C GLN A 111 -3.20 -9.95 13.62
N VAL A 112 -2.16 -9.60 14.36
CA VAL A 112 -0.92 -9.01 13.86
C VAL A 112 0.26 -9.90 14.22
N VAL A 113 1.34 -9.82 13.46
CA VAL A 113 2.58 -10.53 13.79
C VAL A 113 3.06 -10.12 15.18
N ARG A 114 3.32 -11.11 16.04
CA ARG A 114 3.98 -10.95 17.33
C ARG A 114 5.05 -12.01 17.47
N PHE A 115 6.28 -11.58 17.63
CA PHE A 115 7.41 -12.46 17.89
C PHE A 115 7.44 -12.84 19.36
N ASP A 116 7.44 -14.14 19.64
CA ASP A 116 7.69 -14.68 20.97
C ASP A 116 9.21 -14.76 21.20
N VAL A 117 9.74 -13.75 21.87
CA VAL A 117 11.18 -13.59 22.12
C VAL A 117 11.55 -13.83 23.58
N ALA A 118 12.84 -14.09 23.85
CA ALA A 118 13.35 -14.14 25.22
C ALA A 118 13.12 -12.79 25.92
N GLY A 119 12.92 -12.84 27.25
CA GLY A 119 12.63 -11.62 28.06
C GLY A 119 11.15 -11.43 28.42
N GLY A 120 10.24 -12.27 27.93
CA GLY A 120 8.92 -12.53 28.53
C GLY A 120 7.74 -11.76 27.96
N GLN A 121 7.92 -10.77 27.12
CA GLN A 121 6.81 -10.08 26.43
C GLN A 121 6.99 -10.20 24.91
N PRO A 122 5.97 -10.71 24.21
CA PRO A 122 6.00 -10.73 22.74
C PRO A 122 6.08 -9.33 22.17
N VAL A 123 6.87 -9.16 21.11
CA VAL A 123 7.09 -7.89 20.43
C VAL A 123 6.50 -7.88 19.02
N THR A 124 5.99 -6.72 18.59
CA THR A 124 5.45 -6.48 17.26
C THR A 124 6.53 -5.94 16.31
N PRO A 125 6.34 -6.05 14.99
CA PRO A 125 7.22 -5.40 14.01
C PRO A 125 7.36 -3.89 14.23
N ILE A 126 6.30 -3.23 14.72
CA ILE A 126 6.27 -1.79 15.05
C ILE A 126 7.24 -1.50 16.21
N GLU A 127 7.20 -2.31 17.26
CA GLU A 127 8.10 -2.15 18.42
C GLU A 127 9.56 -2.42 18.04
N VAL A 128 9.82 -3.46 17.25
CA VAL A 128 11.18 -3.78 16.75
C VAL A 128 11.71 -2.65 15.87
N SER A 129 10.90 -2.12 14.96
CA SER A 129 11.26 -0.95 14.14
C SER A 129 11.48 0.31 14.99
N GLY A 130 10.68 0.48 16.05
CA GLY A 130 10.85 1.55 17.04
C GLY A 130 12.21 1.50 17.74
N GLU A 131 12.76 0.30 18.04
CA GLU A 131 14.10 0.15 18.61
C GLU A 131 15.20 0.59 17.62
N ILE A 132 15.06 0.26 16.33
CA ILE A 132 15.99 0.70 15.28
C ILE A 132 15.96 2.22 15.17
N LEU A 133 14.78 2.81 15.09
CA LEU A 133 14.59 4.26 15.02
C LEU A 133 15.15 4.97 16.27
N ARG A 134 14.94 4.39 17.45
CA ARG A 134 15.49 4.90 18.71
C ARG A 134 17.02 4.86 18.74
N ALA A 135 17.63 3.83 18.15
CA ALA A 135 19.09 3.74 18.01
C ALA A 135 19.62 4.82 17.06
N LEU A 136 18.96 5.06 15.92
CA LEU A 136 19.32 6.13 14.97
C LEU A 136 19.15 7.52 15.59
N LYS A 137 18.04 7.74 16.33
CA LYS A 137 17.80 8.98 17.08
C LYS A 137 18.94 9.27 18.06
N ARG A 138 19.27 8.29 18.93
CA ARG A 138 20.36 8.44 19.92
C ARG A 138 21.69 8.77 19.26
N ARG A 139 21.98 8.14 18.11
CA ARG A 139 23.17 8.43 17.33
C ARG A 139 23.20 9.87 16.83
N ALA A 140 22.10 10.34 16.24
CA ALA A 140 22.01 11.71 15.77
C ALA A 140 22.11 12.70 16.93
N GLU A 141 21.48 12.44 18.08
CA GLU A 141 21.57 13.25 19.29
C GLU A 141 22.99 13.34 19.82
N ALA A 142 23.75 12.23 19.83
CA ALA A 142 25.15 12.21 20.21
C ALA A 142 26.03 13.01 19.24
N HIS A 143 25.78 12.85 17.92
CA HIS A 143 26.54 13.60 16.89
C HIS A 143 26.32 15.11 16.97
N PHE A 144 25.09 15.55 17.20
CA PHE A 144 24.77 16.99 17.28
C PHE A 144 24.93 17.56 18.69
N SER A 145 25.19 16.72 19.68
CA SER A 145 25.17 17.14 21.10
C SER A 145 23.85 17.84 21.47
N GLY A 146 22.73 17.42 20.87
CA GLY A 146 21.44 18.06 20.99
C GLY A 146 20.28 17.09 20.75
N LYS A 147 19.06 17.50 21.14
CA LYS A 147 17.86 16.67 20.96
C LYS A 147 17.44 16.61 19.50
N VAL A 148 16.99 15.42 19.09
CA VAL A 148 16.33 15.16 17.81
C VAL A 148 14.87 14.81 18.11
N GLU A 149 13.96 15.70 17.77
CA GLU A 149 12.53 15.55 18.06
C GLU A 149 11.71 15.26 16.79
N GLN A 150 12.19 15.68 15.62
CA GLN A 150 11.47 15.64 14.36
C GLN A 150 12.24 14.85 13.30
N ALA A 151 11.51 14.09 12.49
CA ALA A 151 12.10 13.33 11.39
C ALA A 151 11.18 13.23 10.17
N VAL A 152 11.80 13.13 8.99
CA VAL A 152 11.21 12.53 7.78
C VAL A 152 11.70 11.09 7.73
N ILE A 153 10.79 10.13 7.60
CA ILE A 153 11.11 8.70 7.53
C ILE A 153 10.71 8.20 6.14
N THR A 154 11.58 7.42 5.49
CA THR A 154 11.28 6.88 4.17
C THR A 154 10.54 5.55 4.23
N VAL A 155 9.74 5.32 3.19
CA VAL A 155 8.98 4.09 2.96
C VAL A 155 9.08 3.71 1.50
N PRO A 156 9.03 2.42 1.14
CA PRO A 156 8.87 1.99 -0.25
C PRO A 156 7.66 2.67 -0.90
N ALA A 157 7.77 3.01 -2.18
CA ALA A 157 6.68 3.66 -2.91
C ALA A 157 5.42 2.79 -2.92
N TYR A 158 5.62 1.49 -2.89
CA TYR A 158 4.59 0.46 -2.98
C TYR A 158 3.99 0.04 -1.63
N PHE A 159 4.43 0.64 -0.50
CA PHE A 159 3.82 0.41 0.79
C PHE A 159 2.35 0.81 0.82
N ASP A 160 1.51 -0.09 1.32
CA ASP A 160 0.10 0.16 1.56
C ASP A 160 -0.13 1.02 2.82
N ASP A 161 -1.39 1.40 3.06
CA ASP A 161 -1.78 2.23 4.21
C ASP A 161 -1.40 1.61 5.56
N ALA A 162 -1.46 0.26 5.69
CA ALA A 162 -1.12 -0.43 6.94
C ALA A 162 0.37 -0.33 7.24
N GLN A 163 1.20 -0.54 6.22
CA GLN A 163 2.65 -0.47 6.30
C GLN A 163 3.12 0.96 6.58
N ARG A 164 2.49 1.96 5.93
CA ARG A 164 2.74 3.39 6.16
C ARG A 164 2.37 3.80 7.59
N GLN A 165 1.18 3.43 8.05
CA GLN A 165 0.73 3.72 9.41
C GLN A 165 1.62 3.03 10.46
N ALA A 166 2.01 1.76 10.24
CA ALA A 166 2.93 1.03 11.11
C ALA A 166 4.30 1.73 11.21
N THR A 167 4.82 2.25 10.09
CA THR A 167 6.07 3.02 10.08
C THR A 167 5.95 4.33 10.86
N ARG A 168 4.83 5.05 10.71
CA ARG A 168 4.54 6.27 11.48
C ARG A 168 4.45 5.97 12.97
N ASP A 169 3.80 4.89 13.36
CA ASP A 169 3.64 4.48 14.76
C ASP A 169 4.98 4.03 15.36
N ALA A 170 5.85 3.37 14.59
CA ALA A 170 7.22 3.06 15.02
C ALA A 170 8.03 4.33 15.30
N GLY A 171 7.89 5.36 14.47
CA GLY A 171 8.49 6.69 14.70
C GLY A 171 8.04 7.31 16.01
N LYS A 172 6.73 7.29 16.28
CA LYS A 172 6.17 7.78 17.55
C LYS A 172 6.69 7.00 18.76
N LEU A 173 6.79 5.66 18.66
CA LEU A 173 7.36 4.83 19.73
C LEU A 173 8.84 5.15 19.99
N ALA A 174 9.57 5.57 18.96
CA ALA A 174 10.94 6.06 19.12
C ALA A 174 11.02 7.48 19.73
N GLY A 175 9.89 8.13 19.96
CA GLY A 175 9.81 9.52 20.46
C GLY A 175 10.18 10.55 19.39
N LEU A 176 9.83 10.27 18.12
CA LEU A 176 9.98 11.17 16.99
C LEU A 176 8.60 11.69 16.55
N GLU A 177 8.52 12.99 16.31
CA GLU A 177 7.46 13.59 15.53
C GLU A 177 7.75 13.33 14.04
N VAL A 178 6.97 12.47 13.41
CA VAL A 178 7.12 12.14 12.00
C VAL A 178 6.45 13.25 11.18
N LEU A 179 7.28 14.15 10.64
CA LEU A 179 6.82 15.29 9.83
C LEU A 179 6.21 14.82 8.51
N ARG A 180 6.82 13.80 7.91
CA ARG A 180 6.37 13.21 6.65
C ARG A 180 6.89 11.78 6.50
N LEU A 181 6.08 10.92 5.89
CA LEU A 181 6.55 9.69 5.26
C LEU A 181 6.87 10.01 3.80
N LEU A 182 8.11 9.76 3.39
CA LEU A 182 8.59 10.08 2.04
C LEU A 182 8.88 8.79 1.28
N ASN A 183 8.38 8.66 0.07
CA ASN A 183 8.69 7.50 -0.75
C ASN A 183 10.19 7.45 -1.11
N GLU A 184 10.79 6.26 -0.98
CA GLU A 184 12.23 6.03 -1.22
C GLU A 184 12.69 6.52 -2.61
N PRO A 185 11.98 6.25 -3.72
CA PRO A 185 12.37 6.78 -5.02
C PRO A 185 12.30 8.31 -5.11
N THR A 186 11.34 8.93 -4.44
CA THR A 186 11.23 10.39 -4.37
C THR A 186 12.38 10.98 -3.56
N ALA A 187 12.75 10.34 -2.44
CA ALA A 187 13.93 10.71 -1.66
C ALA A 187 15.20 10.59 -2.50
N ALA A 188 15.38 9.48 -3.22
CA ALA A 188 16.53 9.30 -4.09
C ALA A 188 16.64 10.38 -5.17
N ALA A 189 15.54 10.74 -5.82
CA ALA A 189 15.50 11.82 -6.80
C ALA A 189 15.89 13.18 -6.20
N LEU A 190 15.42 13.48 -4.97
CA LEU A 190 15.82 14.69 -4.24
C LEU A 190 17.33 14.73 -3.93
N ALA A 191 17.92 13.58 -3.56
CA ALA A 191 19.34 13.49 -3.22
C ALA A 191 20.24 13.73 -4.42
N TYR A 192 19.84 13.24 -5.60
CA TYR A 192 20.57 13.50 -6.83
C TYR A 192 20.60 15.00 -7.18
N GLY A 193 19.86 15.82 -6.37
CA GLY A 193 19.89 17.25 -6.56
C GLY A 193 19.59 17.57 -8.00
N LEU A 194 18.67 16.79 -8.61
CA LEU A 194 18.30 17.06 -9.98
C LEU A 194 18.07 18.56 -10.01
N ASP A 195 19.17 19.25 -10.36
CA ASP A 195 19.37 20.68 -10.14
C ASP A 195 18.12 21.44 -10.60
N LYS A 196 17.83 22.54 -9.94
CA LYS A 196 16.71 23.45 -10.23
C LYS A 196 16.47 23.78 -11.71
N GLY A 197 17.20 23.19 -12.63
CA GLY A 197 17.09 23.29 -14.09
C GLY A 197 17.03 21.94 -14.79
N SER A 198 17.09 20.81 -14.08
CA SER A 198 16.94 19.49 -14.69
C SER A 198 15.48 19.28 -15.06
N GLN A 199 15.24 18.92 -16.32
CA GLN A 199 13.92 18.54 -16.84
C GLN A 199 14.06 17.16 -17.46
N GLY A 200 13.01 16.35 -17.40
CA GLY A 200 13.01 15.07 -18.09
C GLY A 200 12.28 13.96 -17.35
N MET A 201 12.40 12.77 -17.92
CA MET A 201 11.82 11.53 -17.40
C MET A 201 12.91 10.65 -16.81
N PHE A 202 12.72 10.22 -15.57
CA PHE A 202 13.69 9.38 -14.86
C PHE A 202 13.02 8.11 -14.36
N ALA A 203 13.77 7.01 -14.41
CA ALA A 203 13.41 5.78 -13.71
C ALA A 203 14.26 5.66 -12.43
N VAL A 204 13.64 5.38 -11.30
CA VAL A 204 14.33 5.01 -10.07
C VAL A 204 14.11 3.53 -9.85
N TYR A 205 15.18 2.75 -9.98
CA TYR A 205 15.20 1.30 -9.78
C TYR A 205 15.81 1.03 -8.41
N ASP A 206 14.97 0.74 -7.44
CA ASP A 206 15.38 0.46 -6.07
C ASP A 206 15.31 -1.03 -5.79
N LEU A 207 16.47 -1.68 -5.63
CA LEU A 207 16.58 -3.08 -5.23
C LEU A 207 17.34 -3.15 -3.91
N GLY A 208 16.57 -3.16 -2.83
CA GLY A 208 17.09 -3.21 -1.47
C GLY A 208 17.42 -4.63 -1.00
N GLY A 209 17.49 -4.80 0.33
CA GLY A 209 17.69 -6.11 0.94
C GLY A 209 16.44 -6.98 0.90
N GLY A 210 15.26 -6.38 0.97
CA GLY A 210 14.00 -7.10 1.10
C GLY A 210 12.90 -6.70 0.14
N THR A 211 13.04 -5.56 -0.55
CA THR A 211 12.04 -5.00 -1.45
C THR A 211 12.67 -4.60 -2.77
N PHE A 212 11.85 -4.63 -3.81
CA PHE A 212 12.13 -4.06 -5.12
C PHE A 212 11.07 -3.02 -5.44
N ASP A 213 11.46 -1.82 -5.81
CA ASP A 213 10.59 -0.75 -6.27
C ASP A 213 11.09 -0.16 -7.58
N ILE A 214 10.16 0.22 -8.45
CA ILE A 214 10.41 1.01 -9.65
C ILE A 214 9.46 2.19 -9.68
N SER A 215 9.97 3.38 -9.89
CA SER A 215 9.15 4.58 -10.09
C SER A 215 9.58 5.32 -11.33
N ILE A 216 8.62 5.74 -12.13
CA ILE A 216 8.83 6.63 -13.27
C ILE A 216 8.44 8.03 -12.84
N LEU A 217 9.40 8.96 -12.89
CA LEU A 217 9.24 10.32 -12.43
C LEU A 217 9.41 11.29 -13.60
N LYS A 218 8.56 12.31 -13.64
CA LYS A 218 8.75 13.51 -14.45
C LYS A 218 9.28 14.63 -13.57
N LEU A 219 10.34 15.26 -14.02
CA LEU A 219 10.90 16.43 -13.38
C LEU A 219 10.71 17.63 -14.29
N GLU A 220 10.06 18.68 -13.80
CA GLU A 220 9.80 19.91 -14.54
C GLU A 220 9.72 21.09 -13.57
N ASP A 221 10.59 22.10 -13.75
CA ASP A 221 10.60 23.35 -12.98
C ASP A 221 10.55 23.18 -11.44
N GLY A 222 11.28 22.21 -10.89
CA GLY A 222 11.32 21.91 -9.47
C GLY A 222 10.12 21.08 -8.95
N VAL A 223 9.23 20.65 -9.84
CA VAL A 223 8.14 19.72 -9.55
C VAL A 223 8.61 18.30 -9.85
N PHE A 224 8.56 17.44 -8.84
CA PHE A 224 8.81 15.99 -8.96
C PHE A 224 7.46 15.28 -9.01
N GLU A 225 7.03 14.89 -10.17
CA GLU A 225 5.77 14.17 -10.39
C GLU A 225 6.04 12.69 -10.63
N VAL A 226 5.58 11.82 -9.74
CA VAL A 226 5.56 10.37 -9.99
C VAL A 226 4.46 10.08 -11.01
N LYS A 227 4.82 9.48 -12.13
CA LYS A 227 3.87 9.10 -13.20
C LYS A 227 3.32 7.70 -12.98
N SER A 228 4.13 6.81 -12.47
CA SER A 228 3.73 5.45 -12.09
C SER A 228 4.71 4.87 -11.08
N THR A 229 4.24 3.90 -10.33
CA THR A 229 5.06 3.09 -9.44
C THR A 229 4.67 1.62 -9.56
N GLY A 230 5.62 0.75 -9.26
CA GLY A 230 5.43 -0.69 -9.19
C GLY A 230 6.51 -1.29 -8.29
N GLY A 231 6.32 -2.50 -7.81
CA GLY A 231 7.29 -3.11 -6.91
C GLY A 231 6.97 -4.55 -6.56
N ASP A 232 7.81 -5.10 -5.68
CA ASP A 232 7.67 -6.41 -5.05
C ASP A 232 8.32 -6.33 -3.66
N SER A 233 7.52 -6.35 -2.57
CA SER A 233 8.01 -6.24 -1.18
C SER A 233 8.57 -7.54 -0.63
N ALA A 234 8.57 -8.60 -1.41
CA ALA A 234 9.14 -9.90 -1.07
C ALA A 234 10.35 -10.27 -1.94
N LEU A 235 10.86 -9.32 -2.74
CA LEU A 235 12.01 -9.52 -3.63
C LEU A 235 13.16 -8.57 -3.29
N GLY A 236 14.32 -9.13 -2.95
CA GLY A 236 15.50 -8.32 -2.64
C GLY A 236 16.75 -9.15 -2.41
N GLY A 237 17.77 -8.52 -1.86
CA GLY A 237 19.07 -9.14 -1.58
C GLY A 237 19.02 -10.32 -0.61
N ASP A 238 18.03 -10.38 0.29
CA ASP A 238 17.82 -11.53 1.19
C ASP A 238 17.38 -12.77 0.41
N ASP A 239 16.70 -12.62 -0.74
CA ASP A 239 16.32 -13.71 -1.61
C ASP A 239 17.52 -14.20 -2.44
N PHE A 240 18.43 -13.28 -2.79
CA PHE A 240 19.72 -13.65 -3.36
C PHE A 240 20.57 -14.46 -2.36
N ASP A 241 20.60 -14.04 -1.08
CA ASP A 241 21.26 -14.77 0.00
C ASP A 241 20.66 -16.17 0.16
N ARG A 242 19.32 -16.27 0.10
CA ARG A 242 18.59 -17.53 0.19
C ARG A 242 18.92 -18.47 -0.98
N ALA A 243 19.00 -17.94 -2.20
CA ALA A 243 19.36 -18.73 -3.37
C ALA A 243 20.75 -19.40 -3.22
N ILE A 244 21.72 -18.70 -2.62
CA ILE A 244 23.02 -19.27 -2.25
C ILE A 244 22.87 -20.28 -1.12
N ALA A 245 22.18 -19.91 -0.02
CA ALA A 245 22.04 -20.73 1.18
C ALA A 245 21.39 -22.10 0.90
N GLU A 246 20.33 -22.13 0.09
CA GLU A 246 19.64 -23.36 -0.30
C GLU A 246 20.57 -24.32 -1.04
N ARG A 247 21.43 -23.81 -1.95
CA ARG A 247 22.44 -24.63 -2.65
C ARG A 247 23.47 -25.21 -1.69
N VAL A 248 23.93 -24.40 -0.72
CA VAL A 248 24.88 -24.84 0.31
C VAL A 248 24.26 -25.91 1.21
N LEU A 249 23.05 -25.68 1.72
CA LEU A 249 22.34 -26.65 2.57
C LEU A 249 22.08 -27.98 1.83
N GLN A 250 21.72 -27.89 0.55
CA GLN A 250 21.56 -29.06 -0.29
C GLN A 250 22.88 -29.85 -0.45
N ALA A 251 24.00 -29.14 -0.70
CA ALA A 251 25.33 -29.75 -0.81
C ALA A 251 25.79 -30.38 0.51
N MET A 252 25.40 -29.83 1.65
CA MET A 252 25.63 -30.39 2.98
C MET A 252 24.77 -31.64 3.28
N GLY A 253 23.80 -31.97 2.42
CA GLY A 253 22.84 -33.07 2.69
C GLY A 253 21.86 -32.75 3.81
N ALA A 254 21.66 -31.49 4.18
CA ALA A 254 20.79 -31.06 5.27
C ALA A 254 19.32 -31.06 4.83
N ALA A 255 18.65 -32.23 4.90
CA ALA A 255 17.24 -32.38 4.52
C ALA A 255 16.28 -31.62 5.49
N SER A 256 16.70 -31.39 6.73
CA SER A 256 15.94 -30.64 7.74
C SER A 256 16.91 -29.83 8.60
N PRO A 257 17.40 -28.69 8.10
CA PRO A 257 18.37 -27.87 8.81
C PRO A 257 17.76 -27.28 10.09
N THR A 258 18.57 -27.19 11.14
CA THR A 258 18.16 -26.51 12.38
C THR A 258 18.07 -24.98 12.14
N PRO A 259 17.30 -24.23 12.94
CA PRO A 259 17.26 -22.77 12.86
C PRO A 259 18.65 -22.11 12.90
N SER A 260 19.56 -22.64 13.73
CA SER A 260 20.95 -22.14 13.83
C SER A 260 21.73 -22.39 12.53
N GLN A 261 21.61 -23.58 11.95
CA GLN A 261 22.24 -23.89 10.65
C GLN A 261 21.74 -23.00 9.53
N VAL A 262 20.43 -22.73 9.48
CA VAL A 262 19.84 -21.80 8.51
C VAL A 262 20.42 -20.39 8.70
N ALA A 263 20.43 -19.88 9.93
CA ALA A 263 20.93 -18.55 10.23
C ALA A 263 22.43 -18.39 9.90
N GLU A 264 23.25 -19.39 10.27
CA GLU A 264 24.69 -19.41 9.95
C GLU A 264 24.93 -19.45 8.43
N THR A 265 24.16 -20.30 7.71
CA THR A 265 24.28 -20.42 6.26
C THR A 265 23.86 -19.13 5.56
N MET A 266 22.75 -18.52 5.99
CA MET A 266 22.31 -17.21 5.46
C MET A 266 23.34 -16.11 5.68
N ALA A 267 23.96 -16.06 6.86
CA ALA A 267 25.02 -15.10 7.15
C ALA A 267 26.27 -15.32 6.26
N ALA A 268 26.64 -16.58 6.02
CA ALA A 268 27.74 -16.93 5.13
C ALA A 268 27.41 -16.62 3.66
N ALA A 269 26.19 -16.91 3.22
CA ALA A 269 25.68 -16.60 1.89
C ALA A 269 25.72 -15.09 1.60
N ARG A 270 25.28 -14.25 2.56
CA ARG A 270 25.37 -12.79 2.45
C ARG A 270 26.80 -12.32 2.27
N ARG A 271 27.75 -12.79 3.09
CA ARG A 271 29.16 -12.44 2.93
C ARG A 271 29.70 -12.86 1.56
N ALA A 272 29.32 -14.05 1.08
CA ALA A 272 29.69 -14.53 -0.23
C ALA A 272 29.14 -13.64 -1.35
N LYS A 273 27.84 -13.30 -1.29
CA LYS A 273 27.18 -12.37 -2.24
C LYS A 273 27.93 -11.02 -2.30
N GLU A 274 28.17 -10.42 -1.16
CA GLU A 274 28.85 -9.12 -1.07
C GLU A 274 30.27 -9.20 -1.67
N ALA A 275 31.04 -10.23 -1.33
CA ALA A 275 32.40 -10.42 -1.85
C ALA A 275 32.41 -10.70 -3.37
N LEU A 276 31.42 -11.46 -3.91
CA LEU A 276 31.30 -11.75 -5.33
C LEU A 276 31.00 -10.51 -6.20
N THR A 277 30.69 -9.38 -5.60
CA THR A 277 30.64 -8.09 -6.31
C THR A 277 32.02 -7.72 -6.85
N ASP A 278 33.09 -7.95 -6.11
CA ASP A 278 34.45 -7.52 -6.44
C ASP A 278 35.30 -8.66 -6.99
N VAL A 279 35.14 -9.90 -6.46
CA VAL A 279 35.93 -11.07 -6.88
C VAL A 279 35.12 -12.07 -7.70
N ALA A 280 35.82 -12.88 -8.49
CA ALA A 280 35.20 -13.86 -9.37
C ALA A 280 34.76 -15.16 -8.64
N GLU A 281 35.38 -15.46 -7.51
CA GLU A 281 35.16 -16.69 -6.73
C GLU A 281 35.41 -16.45 -5.24
N VAL A 282 34.61 -17.08 -4.40
CA VAL A 282 34.79 -17.12 -2.93
C VAL A 282 34.68 -18.55 -2.42
N THR A 283 35.35 -18.86 -1.31
CA THR A 283 35.12 -20.11 -0.59
C THR A 283 34.10 -19.86 0.51
N LEU A 284 32.91 -20.47 0.42
CA LEU A 284 31.89 -20.39 1.45
C LEU A 284 32.06 -21.55 2.42
N SER A 285 32.17 -21.22 3.72
CA SER A 285 32.38 -22.19 4.79
C SER A 285 31.31 -22.08 5.87
N VAL A 286 30.65 -23.18 6.21
CA VAL A 286 29.57 -23.29 7.22
C VAL A 286 29.62 -24.68 7.86
N GLY A 287 29.61 -24.75 9.21
CA GLY A 287 29.47 -26.02 9.94
C GLY A 287 30.51 -27.08 9.56
N GLY A 288 31.74 -26.68 9.21
CA GLY A 288 32.81 -27.59 8.76
C GLY A 288 32.71 -28.00 7.26
N HIS A 289 31.67 -27.63 6.56
CA HIS A 289 31.57 -27.77 5.11
C HIS A 289 32.16 -26.53 4.42
N SER A 290 32.91 -26.74 3.34
CA SER A 290 33.48 -25.66 2.54
C SER A 290 33.34 -25.98 1.05
N GLN A 291 32.84 -25.00 0.29
CA GLN A 291 32.71 -25.14 -1.16
C GLN A 291 33.04 -23.82 -1.87
N PRO A 292 33.62 -23.87 -3.07
CA PRO A 292 33.76 -22.68 -3.91
C PRO A 292 32.39 -22.26 -4.46
N VAL A 293 32.20 -20.95 -4.56
CA VAL A 293 31.04 -20.33 -5.24
C VAL A 293 31.60 -19.29 -6.19
N THR A 294 31.36 -19.45 -7.47
CA THR A 294 31.76 -18.48 -8.48
C THR A 294 30.70 -17.40 -8.69
N ARG A 295 31.12 -16.23 -9.18
CA ARG A 295 30.19 -15.17 -9.59
C ARG A 295 29.23 -15.68 -10.67
N ALA A 296 29.71 -16.50 -11.61
CA ALA A 296 28.88 -17.04 -12.68
C ALA A 296 27.76 -17.97 -12.14
N ASP A 297 28.09 -18.83 -11.16
CA ASP A 297 27.10 -19.69 -10.50
C ASP A 297 26.06 -18.82 -9.77
N PHE A 298 26.51 -17.86 -8.98
CA PHE A 298 25.64 -16.96 -8.25
C PHE A 298 24.71 -16.19 -9.21
N GLU A 299 25.24 -15.58 -10.26
CA GLU A 299 24.46 -14.85 -11.26
C GLU A 299 23.41 -15.74 -11.94
N ALA A 300 23.74 -17.01 -12.22
CA ALA A 300 22.79 -17.98 -12.76
C ALA A 300 21.66 -18.31 -11.78
N TRP A 301 21.98 -18.43 -10.48
CA TRP A 301 20.97 -18.74 -9.45
C TRP A 301 19.98 -17.61 -9.22
N ILE A 302 20.43 -16.35 -9.32
CA ILE A 302 19.56 -15.17 -9.10
C ILE A 302 18.86 -14.68 -10.37
N GLN A 303 19.23 -15.20 -11.56
CA GLN A 303 18.68 -14.74 -12.84
C GLN A 303 17.15 -14.71 -12.88
N PRO A 304 16.40 -15.74 -12.40
CA PRO A 304 14.93 -15.68 -12.37
C PRO A 304 14.38 -14.54 -11.53
N LEU A 305 15.04 -14.22 -10.40
CA LEU A 305 14.66 -13.12 -9.52
C LEU A 305 14.88 -11.76 -10.19
N VAL A 306 16.02 -11.60 -10.86
CA VAL A 306 16.34 -10.37 -11.62
C VAL A 306 15.36 -10.18 -12.79
N GLN A 307 14.98 -11.24 -13.49
CA GLN A 307 14.01 -11.18 -14.58
C GLN A 307 12.60 -10.76 -14.11
N LYS A 308 12.20 -11.16 -12.91
CA LYS A 308 10.95 -10.68 -12.31
C LYS A 308 10.90 -9.15 -12.24
N THR A 309 11.97 -8.51 -11.82
CA THR A 309 12.02 -7.02 -11.75
C THR A 309 11.76 -6.39 -13.12
N GLY A 310 12.21 -7.02 -14.21
CA GLY A 310 12.00 -6.52 -15.57
C GLY A 310 10.54 -6.52 -16.02
N MET A 311 9.73 -7.45 -15.53
CA MET A 311 8.29 -7.45 -15.83
C MET A 311 7.60 -6.24 -15.17
N VAL A 312 7.92 -6.00 -13.92
CA VAL A 312 7.39 -4.85 -13.15
C VAL A 312 7.83 -3.52 -13.80
N CYS A 313 9.11 -3.41 -14.21
CA CYS A 313 9.62 -2.22 -14.90
C CYS A 313 8.87 -1.93 -16.22
N ARG A 314 8.67 -2.95 -17.06
CA ARG A 314 7.92 -2.78 -18.33
C ARG A 314 6.49 -2.32 -18.09
N ARG A 315 5.86 -2.81 -17.03
CA ARG A 315 4.53 -2.40 -16.64
C ARG A 315 4.52 -0.95 -16.18
N ALA A 316 5.44 -0.55 -15.30
CA ALA A 316 5.54 0.82 -14.82
C ALA A 316 5.75 1.81 -15.98
N LEU A 317 6.58 1.48 -16.96
CA LEU A 317 6.75 2.27 -18.18
C LEU A 317 5.43 2.40 -18.97
N LYS A 318 4.71 1.28 -19.15
CA LYS A 318 3.41 1.28 -19.82
C LYS A 318 2.38 2.14 -19.08
N ASP A 319 2.31 2.04 -17.76
CA ASP A 319 1.39 2.83 -16.92
C ASP A 319 1.73 4.31 -16.94
N ALA A 320 3.02 4.66 -17.03
CA ALA A 320 3.47 6.04 -17.22
C ALA A 320 3.24 6.57 -18.64
N GLY A 321 2.93 5.70 -19.61
CA GLY A 321 2.76 6.07 -21.02
C GLY A 321 4.06 6.44 -21.73
N VAL A 322 5.22 5.91 -21.27
CA VAL A 322 6.54 6.23 -21.82
C VAL A 322 7.31 4.99 -22.25
N GLY A 323 8.11 5.11 -23.30
CA GLY A 323 9.07 4.07 -23.72
C GLY A 323 10.38 4.18 -22.95
N ALA A 324 11.12 3.06 -22.83
CA ALA A 324 12.43 3.04 -22.18
C ALA A 324 13.44 4.04 -22.81
N GLY A 325 13.34 4.27 -24.13
CA GLY A 325 14.18 5.25 -24.85
C GLY A 325 13.87 6.71 -24.58
N GLU A 326 12.71 7.01 -23.98
CA GLU A 326 12.25 8.38 -23.64
C GLU A 326 12.71 8.82 -22.24
N LEU A 327 13.31 7.91 -21.46
CA LEU A 327 13.89 8.26 -20.18
C LEU A 327 15.18 9.07 -20.38
N ASP A 328 15.40 10.07 -19.56
CA ASP A 328 16.64 10.88 -19.54
C ASP A 328 17.70 10.26 -18.62
N GLY A 329 17.31 9.46 -17.63
CA GLY A 329 18.21 8.76 -16.73
C GLY A 329 17.56 7.61 -15.98
N VAL A 330 18.43 6.70 -15.48
CA VAL A 330 18.04 5.60 -14.58
C VAL A 330 18.88 5.72 -13.31
N ILE A 331 18.22 5.87 -12.17
CA ILE A 331 18.84 5.97 -10.86
C ILE A 331 18.79 4.60 -10.19
N LEU A 332 19.93 4.12 -9.71
CA LEU A 332 20.01 2.88 -8.93
C LEU A 332 20.02 3.20 -7.45
N VAL A 333 19.16 2.50 -6.71
CA VAL A 333 19.03 2.59 -5.25
C VAL A 333 19.08 1.20 -4.65
N GLY A 334 19.56 1.12 -3.41
CA GLY A 334 19.64 -0.13 -2.64
C GLY A 334 20.89 -0.95 -2.94
N GLY A 335 21.44 -1.59 -1.90
CA GLY A 335 22.72 -2.31 -1.95
C GLY A 335 22.74 -3.47 -2.94
N SER A 336 21.59 -4.09 -3.25
CA SER A 336 21.51 -5.20 -4.21
C SER A 336 21.74 -4.77 -5.67
N THR A 337 21.62 -3.49 -5.97
CA THR A 337 21.99 -2.92 -7.29
C THR A 337 23.49 -2.92 -7.56
N ARG A 338 24.33 -3.16 -6.53
CA ARG A 338 25.77 -3.35 -6.68
C ARG A 338 26.14 -4.65 -7.40
N VAL A 339 25.25 -5.65 -7.41
CA VAL A 339 25.46 -6.92 -8.08
C VAL A 339 25.65 -6.70 -9.58
N PRO A 340 26.78 -7.16 -10.18
CA PRO A 340 27.07 -6.87 -11.59
C PRO A 340 25.99 -7.34 -12.57
N ALA A 341 25.36 -8.48 -12.32
CA ALA A 341 24.26 -9.00 -13.14
C ALA A 341 23.04 -8.07 -13.13
N VAL A 342 22.72 -7.45 -11.98
CA VAL A 342 21.62 -6.49 -11.86
C VAL A 342 21.92 -5.24 -12.68
N ARG A 343 23.11 -4.67 -12.55
CA ARG A 343 23.51 -3.46 -13.32
C ARG A 343 23.44 -3.70 -14.82
N ARG A 344 23.98 -4.83 -15.29
CA ARG A 344 23.91 -5.21 -16.72
C ARG A 344 22.46 -5.35 -17.18
N PHE A 345 21.65 -6.06 -16.41
CA PHE A 345 20.24 -6.25 -16.73
C PHE A 345 19.48 -4.91 -16.83
N VAL A 346 19.71 -3.98 -15.91
CA VAL A 346 19.08 -2.66 -15.93
C VAL A 346 19.56 -1.86 -17.14
N ALA A 347 20.85 -1.87 -17.45
CA ALA A 347 21.39 -1.20 -18.63
C ALA A 347 20.78 -1.74 -19.94
N GLU A 348 20.62 -3.07 -20.05
CA GLU A 348 19.97 -3.72 -21.19
C GLU A 348 18.48 -3.38 -21.27
N LEU A 349 17.76 -3.43 -20.12
CA LEU A 349 16.32 -3.20 -20.07
C LEU A 349 15.93 -1.77 -20.50
N PHE A 350 16.69 -0.78 -20.07
CA PHE A 350 16.43 0.63 -20.34
C PHE A 350 17.23 1.21 -21.51
N GLY A 351 18.16 0.41 -22.10
CA GLY A 351 18.99 0.82 -23.22
C GLY A 351 19.98 1.94 -22.90
N ARG A 352 20.35 2.10 -21.62
CA ARG A 352 21.28 3.12 -21.14
C ARG A 352 21.99 2.71 -19.86
N GLU A 353 23.19 3.25 -19.64
CA GLU A 353 23.91 3.06 -18.39
C GLU A 353 23.22 3.82 -17.25
N PRO A 354 22.99 3.17 -16.09
CA PRO A 354 22.47 3.81 -14.92
C PRO A 354 23.41 4.90 -14.36
N LEU A 355 22.82 5.95 -13.78
CA LEU A 355 23.56 6.98 -13.05
C LEU A 355 24.26 6.35 -11.83
N GLY A 356 25.47 6.79 -11.51
CA GLY A 356 26.29 6.16 -10.48
C GLY A 356 27.04 7.13 -9.56
N ASP A 357 26.68 8.42 -9.54
CA ASP A 357 27.44 9.46 -8.88
C ASP A 357 27.24 9.50 -7.35
N ILE A 358 26.14 8.92 -6.84
CA ILE A 358 25.83 8.82 -5.42
C ILE A 358 25.85 7.36 -4.98
N ASP A 359 26.30 7.11 -3.76
CA ASP A 359 26.26 5.78 -3.14
C ASP A 359 24.80 5.30 -3.00
N PRO A 360 24.41 4.17 -3.61
CA PRO A 360 23.04 3.67 -3.59
C PRO A 360 22.53 3.31 -2.19
N ASP A 361 23.41 3.10 -1.20
CA ASP A 361 23.01 2.85 0.19
C ASP A 361 22.71 4.14 0.96
N GLN A 362 23.18 5.31 0.50
CA GLN A 362 23.05 6.58 1.22
C GLN A 362 21.99 7.50 0.60
N VAL A 363 21.71 7.33 -0.68
CA VAL A 363 20.93 8.27 -1.49
C VAL A 363 19.54 8.56 -0.89
N VAL A 364 18.86 7.55 -0.35
CA VAL A 364 17.54 7.69 0.25
C VAL A 364 17.59 8.52 1.53
N ALA A 365 18.52 8.23 2.44
CA ALA A 365 18.69 8.99 3.67
C ALA A 365 19.05 10.46 3.40
N LEU A 366 19.92 10.70 2.41
CA LEU A 366 20.32 12.06 2.01
C LEU A 366 19.11 12.85 1.50
N GLY A 367 18.28 12.25 0.65
CA GLY A 367 17.05 12.88 0.16
C GLY A 367 16.01 13.13 1.25
N ALA A 368 15.85 12.20 2.17
CA ALA A 368 15.01 12.40 3.35
C ALA A 368 15.48 13.58 4.21
N ALA A 369 16.81 13.76 4.36
CA ALA A 369 17.37 14.90 5.08
C ALA A 369 17.13 16.23 4.34
N VAL A 370 17.21 16.25 3.01
CA VAL A 370 16.85 17.43 2.20
C VAL A 370 15.38 17.79 2.45
N GLN A 371 14.47 16.82 2.38
CA GLN A 371 13.04 17.04 2.64
C GLN A 371 12.79 17.53 4.08
N ALA A 372 13.47 16.96 5.06
CA ALA A 372 13.35 17.38 6.46
C ALA A 372 13.78 18.86 6.64
N SER A 373 14.86 19.27 5.99
CA SER A 373 15.31 20.66 5.97
C SER A 373 14.29 21.58 5.30
N LEU A 374 13.76 21.22 4.15
CA LEU A 374 12.77 22.00 3.41
C LEU A 374 11.47 22.23 4.23
N LEU A 375 11.05 21.24 5.03
CA LEU A 375 9.86 21.35 5.88
C LEU A 375 10.06 22.24 7.10
N THR A 376 11.29 22.43 7.56
CA THR A 376 11.60 23.17 8.81
C THR A 376 12.29 24.50 8.60
N ASP A 377 12.99 24.69 7.49
CA ASP A 377 13.58 25.97 7.12
C ASP A 377 12.50 26.88 6.54
N GLY A 378 12.19 27.98 7.29
CA GLY A 378 11.14 28.94 6.91
C GLY A 378 11.44 29.78 5.66
N ASN A 379 12.45 29.44 4.88
CA ASN A 379 12.84 30.13 3.65
C ASN A 379 12.14 29.50 2.43
N ARG A 380 10.91 29.93 2.18
CA ARG A 380 10.00 29.43 1.12
C ARG A 380 10.44 29.71 -0.32
N GLN A 381 11.66 30.17 -0.58
CA GLN A 381 12.10 30.51 -1.95
C GLN A 381 12.47 29.31 -2.83
N ASP A 382 12.56 28.13 -2.23
CA ASP A 382 12.92 26.88 -2.91
C ASP A 382 11.85 25.80 -2.67
N GLU A 383 10.60 26.09 -3.01
CA GLU A 383 9.49 25.13 -2.86
C GLU A 383 9.65 24.00 -3.89
N VAL A 384 10.21 22.87 -3.46
CA VAL A 384 10.18 21.61 -4.21
C VAL A 384 8.82 20.97 -3.97
N LEU A 385 8.03 20.84 -5.02
CA LEU A 385 6.74 20.17 -4.97
C LEU A 385 6.92 18.68 -5.30
N LEU A 386 6.56 17.82 -4.34
CA LEU A 386 6.59 16.37 -4.50
C LEU A 386 5.17 15.87 -4.70
N LEU A 387 4.91 15.27 -5.84
CA LEU A 387 3.63 14.67 -6.20
C LEU A 387 3.80 13.16 -6.35
N ASP A 388 3.45 12.43 -5.30
CA ASP A 388 3.43 10.97 -5.28
C ASP A 388 2.09 10.40 -5.77
N VAL A 389 1.99 9.10 -6.00
CA VAL A 389 0.80 8.44 -6.51
C VAL A 389 0.38 7.23 -5.68
N LEU A 390 -0.90 6.88 -5.75
CA LEU A 390 -1.44 5.67 -5.14
C LEU A 390 -1.10 4.44 -5.99
N PRO A 391 -0.62 3.34 -5.38
CA PRO A 391 -0.28 2.11 -6.11
C PRO A 391 -1.51 1.32 -6.58
N LEU A 392 -2.63 1.42 -5.88
CA LEU A 392 -3.89 0.72 -6.16
C LEU A 392 -5.09 1.66 -6.02
N SER A 393 -6.16 1.35 -6.78
CA SER A 393 -7.44 2.05 -6.68
C SER A 393 -8.11 1.83 -5.33
N LEU A 394 -8.79 2.86 -4.86
CA LEU A 394 -9.59 2.87 -3.63
C LEU A 394 -11.06 3.03 -3.97
N GLY A 395 -11.90 2.19 -3.40
CA GLY A 395 -13.31 2.17 -3.71
C GLY A 395 -14.18 1.68 -2.56
N LEU A 396 -15.45 1.54 -2.82
CA LEU A 396 -16.42 1.00 -1.87
C LEU A 396 -17.34 -0.03 -2.51
N GLU A 397 -17.91 -0.88 -1.65
CA GLU A 397 -18.92 -1.85 -2.02
C GLU A 397 -20.25 -1.17 -2.32
N THR A 398 -20.81 -1.45 -3.49
CA THR A 398 -22.17 -1.09 -3.86
C THR A 398 -23.06 -2.33 -3.94
N MET A 399 -24.36 -2.12 -4.19
CA MET A 399 -25.33 -3.21 -4.30
C MET A 399 -24.87 -4.26 -5.33
N GLY A 400 -25.04 -5.54 -4.96
CA GLY A 400 -24.58 -6.65 -5.78
C GLY A 400 -23.14 -7.09 -5.53
N GLY A 401 -22.43 -6.49 -4.55
CA GLY A 401 -21.03 -6.80 -4.27
C GLY A 401 -20.08 -6.25 -5.33
N ILE A 402 -20.44 -5.13 -5.97
CA ILE A 402 -19.65 -4.44 -6.97
C ILE A 402 -18.70 -3.46 -6.27
N ALA A 403 -17.45 -3.41 -6.70
CA ALA A 403 -16.46 -2.43 -6.24
C ALA A 403 -16.53 -1.17 -7.11
N GLU A 404 -17.02 -0.08 -6.53
CA GLU A 404 -17.05 1.23 -7.18
C GLU A 404 -15.79 2.01 -6.81
N LYS A 405 -14.90 2.26 -7.78
CA LYS A 405 -13.61 2.92 -7.58
C LYS A 405 -13.80 4.44 -7.55
N LEU A 406 -13.52 5.08 -6.40
CA LEU A 406 -13.60 6.52 -6.23
C LEU A 406 -12.28 7.21 -6.57
N ILE A 407 -11.15 6.62 -6.17
CA ILE A 407 -9.81 7.13 -6.49
C ILE A 407 -9.08 6.02 -7.27
N GLN A 408 -8.66 6.35 -8.46
CA GLN A 408 -7.97 5.40 -9.34
C GLN A 408 -6.51 5.23 -8.94
N ARG A 409 -5.90 4.07 -9.23
CA ARG A 409 -4.45 3.88 -9.12
C ARG A 409 -3.70 4.94 -9.94
N ASN A 410 -2.49 5.24 -9.53
CA ASN A 410 -1.66 6.30 -10.10
C ASN A 410 -2.27 7.72 -9.99
N SER A 411 -3.35 7.90 -9.18
CA SER A 411 -3.80 9.25 -8.81
C SER A 411 -2.76 9.91 -7.92
N THR A 412 -2.41 11.14 -8.24
CA THR A 412 -1.46 11.95 -7.47
C THR A 412 -2.00 12.23 -6.06
N ILE A 413 -1.16 12.13 -5.05
CA ILE A 413 -1.49 12.46 -3.65
C ILE A 413 -0.77 13.73 -3.17
N PRO A 414 -1.39 14.53 -2.28
CA PRO A 414 -2.69 14.31 -1.64
C PRO A 414 -3.87 14.46 -2.60
N THR A 415 -4.93 13.67 -2.39
CA THR A 415 -6.13 13.71 -3.24
C THR A 415 -7.41 13.45 -2.44
N ALA A 416 -8.53 13.85 -3.00
CA ALA A 416 -9.83 13.56 -2.43
C ALA A 416 -10.87 13.33 -3.54
N ALA A 417 -11.75 12.37 -3.32
CA ALA A 417 -12.92 12.13 -4.17
C ALA A 417 -14.16 11.93 -3.30
N ALA A 418 -15.31 12.34 -3.80
CA ALA A 418 -16.58 12.16 -3.10
C ALA A 418 -17.67 11.76 -4.09
N GLN A 419 -18.55 10.87 -3.63
CA GLN A 419 -19.71 10.44 -4.40
C GLN A 419 -20.93 10.36 -3.49
N VAL A 420 -22.11 10.66 -4.04
CA VAL A 420 -23.37 10.63 -3.29
C VAL A 420 -24.07 9.30 -3.54
N PHE A 421 -24.35 8.59 -2.48
CA PHE A 421 -25.09 7.33 -2.44
C PHE A 421 -26.47 7.54 -1.84
N THR A 422 -27.34 6.55 -2.00
CA THR A 422 -28.71 6.60 -1.50
C THR A 422 -29.11 5.29 -0.82
N THR A 423 -30.23 5.32 -0.11
CA THR A 423 -30.80 4.13 0.52
C THR A 423 -31.50 3.24 -0.50
N PHE A 424 -31.42 1.93 -0.30
CA PHE A 424 -32.03 0.92 -1.18
C PHE A 424 -33.45 0.54 -0.75
N LYS A 425 -33.77 0.66 0.55
CA LYS A 425 -35.07 0.28 1.13
C LYS A 425 -35.78 1.47 1.76
N ASP A 426 -37.13 1.44 1.69
CA ASP A 426 -37.97 2.39 2.40
C ASP A 426 -37.70 2.31 3.91
N GLY A 427 -37.61 3.47 4.57
CA GLY A 427 -37.38 3.56 6.00
C GLY A 427 -36.00 3.14 6.48
N GLN A 428 -35.05 2.95 5.60
CA GLN A 428 -33.67 2.60 5.97
C GLN A 428 -33.00 3.75 6.73
N THR A 429 -32.50 3.46 7.95
CA THR A 429 -31.90 4.44 8.87
C THR A 429 -30.41 4.33 9.05
N GLY A 430 -29.77 3.41 8.33
CA GLY A 430 -28.32 3.20 8.34
C GLY A 430 -27.78 2.79 6.97
N LEU A 431 -26.50 3.09 6.74
CA LEU A 431 -25.75 2.71 5.54
C LEU A 431 -24.43 2.08 5.98
N ASP A 432 -24.20 0.84 5.55
CA ASP A 432 -22.91 0.18 5.73
C ASP A 432 -21.96 0.63 4.63
N VAL A 433 -20.81 1.15 5.04
CA VAL A 433 -19.72 1.57 4.15
C VAL A 433 -18.61 0.55 4.26
N HIS A 434 -18.39 -0.22 3.20
CA HIS A 434 -17.29 -1.17 3.08
C HIS A 434 -16.27 -0.61 2.11
N VAL A 435 -15.10 -0.27 2.63
CA VAL A 435 -13.97 0.30 1.88
C VAL A 435 -13.10 -0.83 1.36
N VAL A 436 -12.80 -0.78 0.07
CA VAL A 436 -11.99 -1.81 -0.62
C VAL A 436 -10.85 -1.17 -1.41
N GLN A 437 -9.80 -1.96 -1.63
CA GLN A 437 -8.62 -1.59 -2.42
C GLN A 437 -8.35 -2.66 -3.47
N GLY A 438 -8.10 -2.26 -4.70
CA GLY A 438 -7.75 -3.17 -5.80
C GLY A 438 -8.34 -2.76 -7.14
N GLU A 439 -8.10 -3.61 -8.15
CA GLU A 439 -8.41 -3.30 -9.54
C GLU A 439 -9.56 -4.13 -10.12
N ARG A 440 -10.09 -5.11 -9.36
CA ARG A 440 -11.17 -6.00 -9.82
C ARG A 440 -12.54 -5.33 -9.68
N GLU A 441 -13.52 -5.81 -10.44
CA GLU A 441 -14.87 -5.24 -10.46
C GLU A 441 -15.77 -5.76 -9.32
N LEU A 442 -15.45 -6.93 -8.75
CA LEU A 442 -16.21 -7.50 -7.65
C LEU A 442 -15.46 -7.34 -6.32
N VAL A 443 -16.18 -7.01 -5.26
CA VAL A 443 -15.63 -6.78 -3.91
C VAL A 443 -14.88 -7.99 -3.36
N GLN A 444 -15.36 -9.20 -3.65
CA GLN A 444 -14.73 -10.45 -3.19
C GLN A 444 -13.32 -10.67 -3.75
N ASP A 445 -13.00 -10.04 -4.90
CA ASP A 445 -11.73 -10.15 -5.61
C ASP A 445 -10.81 -8.94 -5.31
N ASN A 446 -11.24 -8.06 -4.40
CA ASN A 446 -10.52 -6.92 -3.90
C ASN A 446 -10.26 -7.05 -2.40
N ARG A 447 -9.31 -6.27 -1.90
CA ARG A 447 -8.99 -6.25 -0.49
C ARG A 447 -9.97 -5.40 0.30
N SER A 448 -10.48 -5.95 1.40
CA SER A 448 -11.25 -5.19 2.40
C SER A 448 -10.29 -4.36 3.27
N LEU A 449 -10.45 -3.05 3.28
CA LEU A 449 -9.68 -2.14 4.12
C LEU A 449 -10.39 -1.82 5.44
N ALA A 450 -11.69 -1.55 5.38
CA ALA A 450 -12.48 -1.19 6.55
C ALA A 450 -13.98 -1.36 6.31
N ARG A 451 -14.72 -1.54 7.41
CA ARG A 451 -16.19 -1.53 7.41
C ARG A 451 -16.70 -0.68 8.56
N PHE A 452 -17.67 0.18 8.29
CA PHE A 452 -18.35 0.96 9.32
C PHE A 452 -19.77 1.31 8.89
N THR A 453 -20.62 1.61 9.86
CA THR A 453 -22.03 1.94 9.61
C THR A 453 -22.30 3.41 9.94
N LEU A 454 -22.82 4.16 8.96
CA LEU A 454 -23.44 5.46 9.23
C LEU A 454 -24.86 5.20 9.72
N SER A 455 -25.17 5.59 10.95
CA SER A 455 -26.50 5.48 11.56
C SER A 455 -27.16 6.86 11.69
N GLY A 456 -28.49 6.91 11.84
CA GLY A 456 -29.23 8.16 12.02
C GLY A 456 -29.65 8.84 10.71
N ILE A 457 -29.70 8.09 9.61
CA ILE A 457 -30.34 8.54 8.38
C ILE A 457 -31.84 8.66 8.65
N PRO A 458 -32.50 9.78 8.31
CA PRO A 458 -33.95 9.89 8.44
C PRO A 458 -34.69 8.80 7.64
N PRO A 459 -35.74 8.19 8.21
CA PRO A 459 -36.53 7.22 7.47
C PRO A 459 -37.29 7.91 6.33
N MET A 460 -36.92 7.59 5.10
CA MET A 460 -37.48 8.13 3.86
C MET A 460 -37.75 6.99 2.87
N ALA A 461 -38.43 7.30 1.78
CA ALA A 461 -38.56 6.37 0.67
C ALA A 461 -37.17 6.01 0.10
N ALA A 462 -37.03 4.80 -0.39
CA ALA A 462 -35.80 4.35 -1.07
C ALA A 462 -35.37 5.35 -2.15
N GLY A 463 -34.09 5.61 -2.25
CA GLY A 463 -33.53 6.55 -3.22
C GLY A 463 -33.60 8.03 -2.83
N MET A 464 -34.25 8.40 -1.72
CA MET A 464 -34.39 9.80 -1.31
C MET A 464 -33.26 10.33 -0.42
N ALA A 465 -32.70 9.47 0.42
CA ALA A 465 -31.55 9.85 1.26
C ALA A 465 -30.34 10.21 0.40
N ARG A 466 -29.57 11.21 0.85
CA ARG A 466 -28.35 11.67 0.17
C ARG A 466 -27.18 11.53 1.12
N VAL A 467 -26.39 10.47 0.95
CA VAL A 467 -25.21 10.20 1.75
C VAL A 467 -23.96 10.44 0.90
N GLU A 468 -23.25 11.52 1.19
CA GLU A 468 -21.94 11.76 0.58
C GLU A 468 -20.89 10.88 1.27
N VAL A 469 -20.22 10.06 0.50
CA VAL A 469 -19.03 9.33 0.95
C VAL A 469 -17.82 9.97 0.32
N ARG A 470 -16.92 10.48 1.17
CA ARG A 470 -15.70 11.18 0.78
C ARG A 470 -14.49 10.35 1.19
N PHE A 471 -13.64 10.08 0.24
CA PHE A 471 -12.30 9.53 0.43
C PHE A 471 -11.30 10.68 0.39
N GLN A 472 -10.39 10.70 1.33
CA GLN A 472 -9.31 11.70 1.39
C GLN A 472 -8.01 10.98 1.73
N VAL A 473 -7.04 11.09 0.83
CA VAL A 473 -5.68 10.57 1.01
C VAL A 473 -4.75 11.75 1.25
N ASP A 474 -4.00 11.70 2.34
CA ASP A 474 -3.04 12.76 2.67
C ASP A 474 -1.72 12.61 1.89
N ALA A 475 -0.79 13.54 2.13
CA ALA A 475 0.52 13.54 1.47
C ALA A 475 1.43 12.36 1.89
N ASP A 476 1.05 11.64 2.93
CA ASP A 476 1.75 10.43 3.39
C ASP A 476 1.10 9.14 2.87
N GLY A 477 0.01 9.27 2.07
CA GLY A 477 -0.74 8.16 1.51
C GLY A 477 -1.74 7.53 2.50
N ILE A 478 -2.10 8.20 3.59
CA ILE A 478 -3.03 7.67 4.60
C ILE A 478 -4.46 8.04 4.22
N LEU A 479 -5.33 7.03 4.14
CA LEU A 479 -6.73 7.17 3.76
C LEU A 479 -7.62 7.50 4.97
N SER A 480 -8.44 8.52 4.81
CA SER A 480 -9.58 8.82 5.68
C SER A 480 -10.88 8.75 4.88
N VAL A 481 -11.90 8.09 5.43
CA VAL A 481 -13.20 7.95 4.79
C VAL A 481 -14.28 8.56 5.68
N THR A 482 -15.05 9.48 5.11
CA THR A 482 -16.17 10.15 5.79
C THR A 482 -17.46 9.85 5.04
N ALA A 483 -18.46 9.32 5.73
CA ALA A 483 -19.82 9.23 5.24
C ALA A 483 -20.68 10.29 5.96
N LYS A 484 -21.42 11.10 5.20
CA LYS A 484 -22.24 12.19 5.72
C LYS A 484 -23.62 12.23 5.05
N GLU A 485 -24.68 12.17 5.85
CA GLU A 485 -26.03 12.42 5.37
C GLU A 485 -26.23 13.94 5.21
N GLN A 486 -26.64 14.38 4.01
CA GLN A 486 -26.61 15.81 3.63
C GLN A 486 -27.71 16.65 4.28
N SER A 487 -28.87 16.07 4.59
CA SER A 487 -30.00 16.83 5.14
C SER A 487 -29.89 17.05 6.66
N THR A 488 -29.41 16.07 7.40
CA THR A 488 -29.25 16.13 8.86
C THR A 488 -27.85 16.55 9.28
N GLY A 489 -26.87 16.38 8.42
CA GLY A 489 -25.46 16.59 8.72
C GLY A 489 -24.83 15.50 9.60
N VAL A 490 -25.56 14.42 9.91
CA VAL A 490 -24.98 13.27 10.63
C VAL A 490 -23.84 12.68 9.80
N ALA A 491 -22.69 12.52 10.42
CA ALA A 491 -21.50 12.03 9.77
C ALA A 491 -20.73 11.03 10.64
N GLN A 492 -20.10 10.08 9.98
CA GLN A 492 -19.14 9.14 10.56
C GLN A 492 -17.85 9.21 9.76
N THR A 493 -16.73 9.38 10.44
CA THR A 493 -15.41 9.39 9.82
C THR A 493 -14.56 8.30 10.44
N ILE A 494 -13.83 7.57 9.60
CA ILE A 494 -12.78 6.67 10.03
C ILE A 494 -11.47 7.03 9.33
N THR A 495 -10.37 6.91 10.06
CA THR A 495 -9.06 6.75 9.44
C THR A 495 -8.87 5.27 9.24
N VAL A 496 -8.63 4.87 8.00
CA VAL A 496 -8.46 3.46 7.68
C VAL A 496 -7.17 2.97 8.34
N LYS A 497 -7.33 2.03 9.27
CA LYS A 497 -6.23 1.28 9.85
C LYS A 497 -6.39 -0.15 9.39
N PRO A 498 -5.82 -0.53 8.24
CA PRO A 498 -5.92 -1.90 7.77
C PRO A 498 -5.38 -2.84 8.83
N SER A 499 -6.09 -3.90 9.13
CA SER A 499 -5.66 -4.89 10.11
C SER A 499 -4.41 -5.67 9.65
N HIS A 500 -4.18 -5.73 8.33
CA HIS A 500 -3.06 -6.45 7.70
C HIS A 500 -2.68 -5.75 6.39
N GLY A 501 -1.39 -5.72 6.03
CA GLY A 501 -0.88 -5.27 4.74
C GLY A 501 -1.10 -6.31 3.64
N LEU A 502 -1.20 -5.89 2.37
CA LEU A 502 -1.08 -6.78 1.21
C LEU A 502 0.39 -7.16 1.02
N SER A 503 0.66 -8.40 0.61
CA SER A 503 1.94 -8.71 0.01
C SER A 503 2.00 -8.11 -1.41
N ASP A 504 3.19 -7.84 -1.90
CA ASP A 504 3.32 -7.29 -3.25
C ASP A 504 3.00 -8.33 -4.31
N GLU A 505 3.21 -9.61 -4.01
CA GLU A 505 2.72 -10.69 -4.85
C GLU A 505 1.19 -10.65 -4.94
N GLU A 506 0.50 -10.33 -3.84
CA GLU A 506 -0.95 -10.14 -3.87
C GLU A 506 -1.32 -8.90 -4.69
N ILE A 507 -0.57 -7.79 -4.55
CA ILE A 507 -0.79 -6.58 -5.34
C ILE A 507 -0.46 -6.84 -6.82
N GLU A 508 0.70 -7.45 -7.12
CA GLU A 508 1.06 -7.83 -8.50
C GLU A 508 0.03 -8.81 -9.07
N GLN A 509 -0.38 -9.81 -8.28
CA GLN A 509 -1.41 -10.75 -8.68
C GLN A 509 -2.75 -10.05 -8.91
N MET A 510 -3.18 -9.15 -8.03
CA MET A 510 -4.40 -8.34 -8.21
C MET A 510 -4.34 -7.51 -9.50
N LEU A 511 -3.18 -6.99 -9.83
CA LEU A 511 -3.00 -6.23 -11.06
C LEU A 511 -2.94 -7.14 -12.30
N LEU A 512 -2.30 -8.31 -12.23
CA LEU A 512 -2.31 -9.31 -13.30
C LEU A 512 -3.72 -9.87 -13.49
N ASP A 513 -4.38 -10.26 -12.40
CA ASP A 513 -5.74 -10.75 -12.42
C ASP A 513 -6.71 -9.72 -13.04
N SER A 514 -6.50 -8.41 -12.79
CA SER A 514 -7.32 -7.36 -13.39
C SER A 514 -7.20 -7.27 -14.92
N ILE A 515 -6.09 -7.77 -15.48
CA ILE A 515 -5.88 -7.85 -16.93
C ILE A 515 -6.41 -9.18 -17.46
N ASP A 516 -6.04 -10.29 -16.82
CA ASP A 516 -6.37 -11.63 -17.27
C ASP A 516 -7.88 -11.90 -17.19
N TYR A 517 -8.56 -11.32 -16.19
CA TYR A 517 -10.01 -11.47 -15.98
C TYR A 517 -10.83 -10.25 -16.42
N ALA A 518 -10.25 -9.28 -17.15
CA ALA A 518 -10.92 -8.03 -17.51
C ALA A 518 -12.26 -8.26 -18.23
N GLU A 519 -12.35 -9.20 -19.17
CA GLU A 519 -13.59 -9.52 -19.89
C GLU A 519 -14.60 -10.22 -18.97
N ASP A 520 -14.13 -11.17 -18.17
CA ASP A 520 -14.98 -11.91 -17.22
C ASP A 520 -15.53 -10.98 -16.14
N ASP A 521 -14.73 -10.03 -15.65
CA ASP A 521 -15.11 -9.02 -14.67
C ASP A 521 -16.19 -8.07 -15.21
N ILE A 522 -16.04 -7.60 -16.44
CA ILE A 522 -17.04 -6.75 -17.10
C ILE A 522 -18.36 -7.51 -17.21
N GLN A 523 -18.32 -8.77 -17.64
CA GLN A 523 -19.53 -9.59 -17.71
C GLN A 523 -20.13 -9.84 -16.33
N ALA A 524 -19.31 -10.18 -15.34
CA ALA A 524 -19.75 -10.40 -13.97
C ALA A 524 -20.42 -9.15 -13.37
N ARG A 525 -19.84 -7.97 -13.60
CA ARG A 525 -20.42 -6.68 -13.21
C ARG A 525 -21.78 -6.46 -13.89
N GLN A 526 -21.87 -6.65 -15.20
CA GLN A 526 -23.12 -6.49 -15.96
C GLN A 526 -24.22 -7.43 -15.45
N VAL A 527 -23.87 -8.68 -15.16
CA VAL A 527 -24.81 -9.66 -14.58
C VAL A 527 -25.31 -9.16 -13.22
N ARG A 528 -24.42 -8.69 -12.35
CA ARG A 528 -24.78 -8.18 -11.01
C ARG A 528 -25.65 -6.94 -11.07
N GLU A 529 -25.33 -5.99 -11.93
CA GLU A 529 -26.15 -4.78 -12.15
C GLU A 529 -27.58 -5.16 -12.60
N GLN A 530 -27.72 -6.09 -13.55
CA GLN A 530 -29.03 -6.54 -14.00
C GLN A 530 -29.79 -7.36 -12.94
N GLN A 531 -29.09 -8.13 -12.10
CA GLN A 531 -29.70 -8.85 -10.97
C GLN A 531 -30.24 -7.88 -9.91
N VAL A 532 -29.50 -6.84 -9.57
CA VAL A 532 -29.94 -5.79 -8.64
C VAL A 532 -31.16 -5.04 -9.19
N GLU A 533 -31.11 -4.67 -10.48
CA GLU A 533 -32.25 -4.02 -11.14
C GLU A 533 -33.49 -4.93 -11.19
N ALA A 534 -33.31 -6.23 -11.48
CA ALA A 534 -34.40 -7.21 -11.46
C ALA A 534 -35.03 -7.31 -10.06
N GLU A 535 -34.26 -7.35 -8.99
CA GLU A 535 -34.77 -7.38 -7.61
C GLU A 535 -35.58 -6.11 -7.30
N ARG A 536 -35.08 -4.94 -7.69
CA ARG A 536 -35.76 -3.66 -7.50
C ARG A 536 -37.08 -3.63 -8.24
N VAL A 537 -37.10 -3.97 -9.54
CA VAL A 537 -38.28 -3.95 -10.38
C VAL A 537 -39.32 -4.96 -9.90
N LEU A 538 -38.90 -6.18 -9.54
CA LEU A 538 -39.80 -7.21 -9.01
C LEU A 538 -40.43 -6.78 -7.68
N THR A 539 -39.67 -6.17 -6.79
CA THR A 539 -40.19 -5.67 -5.49
C THR A 539 -41.25 -4.60 -5.71
N GLU A 540 -40.98 -3.66 -6.62
CA GLU A 540 -41.93 -2.60 -6.95
C GLU A 540 -43.18 -3.15 -7.64
N ALA A 541 -43.02 -4.04 -8.61
CA ALA A 541 -44.15 -4.69 -9.31
C ALA A 541 -45.05 -5.48 -8.32
N ASP A 542 -44.43 -6.25 -7.40
CA ASP A 542 -45.18 -6.97 -6.35
C ASP A 542 -45.94 -5.99 -5.43
N ARG A 543 -45.38 -4.84 -5.12
CA ARG A 543 -46.04 -3.78 -4.33
C ARG A 543 -47.22 -3.19 -5.09
N GLN A 544 -47.00 -2.78 -6.34
CA GLN A 544 -48.03 -2.15 -7.17
C GLN A 544 -49.20 -3.08 -7.43
N LEU A 545 -48.96 -4.35 -7.70
CA LEU A 545 -50.02 -5.36 -7.88
C LEU A 545 -50.89 -5.52 -6.63
N ARG A 546 -50.30 -5.41 -5.42
CA ARG A 546 -51.06 -5.53 -4.16
C ARG A 546 -51.84 -4.26 -3.84
N GLU A 547 -51.18 -3.08 -3.92
CA GLU A 547 -51.79 -1.81 -3.52
C GLU A 547 -52.86 -1.32 -4.50
N ASN A 548 -52.71 -1.64 -5.77
CA ASN A 548 -53.58 -1.15 -6.85
C ASN A 548 -54.35 -2.27 -7.55
N ALA A 549 -54.61 -3.40 -6.88
CA ALA A 549 -55.29 -4.56 -7.44
C ALA A 549 -56.63 -4.23 -8.13
N ALA A 550 -57.35 -3.21 -7.63
CA ALA A 550 -58.64 -2.75 -8.18
C ALA A 550 -58.50 -2.06 -9.56
N LEU A 551 -57.33 -1.75 -10.03
CA LEU A 551 -57.05 -1.12 -11.33
C LEU A 551 -56.62 -2.13 -12.40
N LEU A 552 -56.50 -3.42 -12.04
CA LEU A 552 -56.12 -4.47 -12.97
C LEU A 552 -57.31 -4.87 -13.86
N GLU A 553 -57.04 -5.08 -15.14
CA GLU A 553 -58.00 -5.62 -16.11
C GLU A 553 -57.86 -7.14 -16.26
N ALA A 554 -58.85 -7.76 -16.88
CA ALA A 554 -58.88 -9.22 -17.04
C ALA A 554 -57.69 -9.69 -17.90
N GLY A 555 -56.94 -10.68 -17.39
CA GLY A 555 -55.75 -11.25 -18.05
C GLY A 555 -54.43 -10.51 -17.76
N GLU A 556 -54.45 -9.30 -17.22
CA GLU A 556 -53.22 -8.56 -16.85
C GLU A 556 -52.47 -9.19 -15.67
N PRO A 557 -53.17 -9.62 -14.57
CA PRO A 557 -52.44 -10.23 -13.45
C PRO A 557 -51.65 -11.47 -13.87
N GLU A 558 -52.22 -12.31 -14.71
CA GLU A 558 -51.57 -13.53 -15.21
C GLU A 558 -50.39 -13.19 -16.12
N SER A 559 -50.57 -12.21 -17.01
CA SER A 559 -49.50 -11.76 -17.92
C SER A 559 -48.33 -11.15 -17.17
N ILE A 560 -48.59 -10.23 -16.22
CA ILE A 560 -47.56 -9.57 -15.40
C ILE A 560 -46.85 -10.60 -14.52
N GLN A 561 -47.60 -11.53 -13.85
CA GLN A 561 -47.00 -12.58 -13.04
C GLN A 561 -46.11 -13.53 -13.84
N ALA A 562 -46.53 -13.89 -15.08
CA ALA A 562 -45.71 -14.71 -15.97
C ALA A 562 -44.41 -14.00 -16.37
N ALA A 563 -44.49 -12.71 -16.69
CA ALA A 563 -43.31 -11.91 -16.97
C ALA A 563 -42.38 -11.78 -15.74
N MET A 564 -42.92 -11.55 -14.54
CA MET A 564 -42.16 -11.53 -13.28
C MET A 564 -41.49 -12.88 -13.00
N ALA A 565 -42.18 -13.99 -13.26
CA ALA A 565 -41.59 -15.32 -13.09
C ALA A 565 -40.42 -15.54 -14.05
N ARG A 566 -40.52 -15.04 -15.29
CA ARG A 566 -39.43 -15.06 -16.26
C ARG A 566 -38.21 -14.23 -15.78
N VAL A 567 -38.46 -13.04 -15.25
CA VAL A 567 -37.38 -12.21 -14.66
C VAL A 567 -36.72 -12.95 -13.49
N ARG A 568 -37.49 -13.55 -12.57
CA ARG A 568 -36.94 -14.33 -11.44
C ARG A 568 -36.09 -15.51 -11.90
N GLU A 569 -36.43 -16.15 -12.99
CA GLU A 569 -35.68 -17.30 -13.50
C GLU A 569 -34.40 -16.87 -14.22
N THR A 570 -34.48 -15.88 -15.12
CA THR A 570 -33.32 -15.38 -15.85
C THR A 570 -32.29 -14.73 -14.91
N ALA A 571 -32.75 -14.05 -13.84
CA ALA A 571 -31.88 -13.43 -12.84
C ALA A 571 -31.02 -14.43 -12.03
N LYS A 572 -31.36 -15.73 -12.02
CA LYS A 572 -30.49 -16.76 -11.43
C LYS A 572 -29.30 -17.14 -12.32
N GLY A 573 -29.39 -16.79 -13.60
CA GLY A 573 -28.37 -17.12 -14.60
C GLY A 573 -27.20 -16.14 -14.62
N LYS A 574 -26.28 -16.38 -15.57
CA LYS A 574 -25.13 -15.53 -15.84
C LYS A 574 -25.25 -14.75 -17.16
N ASP A 575 -26.40 -14.79 -17.82
CA ASP A 575 -26.63 -14.08 -19.07
C ASP A 575 -27.39 -12.77 -18.78
N TYR A 576 -26.65 -11.68 -18.75
CA TYR A 576 -27.22 -10.36 -18.47
C TYR A 576 -28.20 -9.88 -19.56
N LEU A 577 -27.97 -10.30 -20.82
CA LEU A 577 -28.91 -9.96 -21.92
C LEU A 577 -30.27 -10.62 -21.73
N ALA A 578 -30.28 -11.88 -21.32
CA ALA A 578 -31.54 -12.59 -21.03
C ALA A 578 -32.30 -11.92 -19.87
N VAL A 579 -31.60 -11.41 -18.84
CA VAL A 579 -32.24 -10.65 -17.75
C VAL A 579 -32.82 -9.34 -18.28
N LYS A 580 -32.06 -8.61 -19.08
CA LYS A 580 -32.50 -7.34 -19.68
C LYS A 580 -33.72 -7.51 -20.59
N GLU A 581 -33.73 -8.55 -21.41
CA GLU A 581 -34.91 -8.88 -22.24
C GLU A 581 -36.14 -9.23 -21.41
N ALA A 582 -35.94 -9.98 -20.32
CA ALA A 582 -37.05 -10.35 -19.42
C ALA A 582 -37.59 -9.10 -18.68
N LEU A 583 -36.72 -8.17 -18.25
CA LEU A 583 -37.13 -6.89 -17.67
C LEU A 583 -37.93 -6.04 -18.65
N HIS A 584 -37.49 -5.95 -19.91
CA HIS A 584 -38.21 -5.24 -20.96
C HIS A 584 -39.59 -5.87 -21.20
N ALA A 585 -39.69 -7.21 -21.23
CA ALA A 585 -40.97 -7.90 -21.37
C ALA A 585 -41.91 -7.63 -20.19
N LEU A 586 -41.38 -7.50 -18.97
CA LEU A 586 -42.16 -7.11 -17.79
C LEU A 586 -42.68 -5.66 -17.89
N ASP A 587 -41.83 -4.73 -18.33
CA ASP A 587 -42.23 -3.34 -18.58
C ASP A 587 -43.38 -3.27 -19.59
N GLU A 588 -43.28 -3.99 -20.71
CA GLU A 588 -44.34 -4.06 -21.72
C GLU A 588 -45.63 -4.65 -21.15
N ALA A 589 -45.52 -5.76 -20.40
CA ALA A 589 -46.70 -6.44 -19.82
C ALA A 589 -47.41 -5.60 -18.75
N SER A 590 -46.68 -4.72 -18.03
CA SER A 590 -47.20 -3.90 -16.93
C SER A 590 -47.59 -2.47 -17.37
N ARG A 591 -47.19 -2.02 -18.55
CA ARG A 591 -47.31 -0.62 -19.00
C ARG A 591 -48.71 -0.04 -18.85
N ALA A 592 -49.75 -0.71 -19.38
CA ALA A 592 -51.13 -0.24 -19.31
C ALA A 592 -51.64 -0.14 -17.87
N PHE A 593 -51.27 -1.10 -17.03
CA PHE A 593 -51.61 -1.08 -15.61
C PHE A 593 -50.93 0.09 -14.90
N ILE A 594 -49.62 0.31 -15.09
CA ILE A 594 -48.88 1.40 -14.49
C ILE A 594 -49.40 2.78 -14.94
N GLU A 595 -49.78 2.94 -16.21
CA GLU A 595 -50.40 4.18 -16.70
C GLU A 595 -51.74 4.48 -15.94
N ARG A 596 -52.57 3.46 -15.66
CA ARG A 596 -53.79 3.65 -14.85
C ARG A 596 -53.47 4.01 -13.39
N VAL A 597 -52.44 3.40 -12.80
CA VAL A 597 -51.97 3.73 -11.44
C VAL A 597 -51.48 5.19 -11.38
N MET A 598 -50.67 5.62 -12.34
CA MET A 598 -50.18 6.99 -12.42
C MET A 598 -51.29 8.01 -12.62
N ASN A 599 -52.24 7.72 -13.53
CA ASN A 599 -53.39 8.58 -13.77
C ASN A 599 -54.28 8.72 -12.53
N ARG A 600 -54.49 7.64 -11.76
CA ARG A 600 -55.18 7.69 -10.47
C ARG A 600 -54.46 8.56 -9.46
N ALA A 601 -53.14 8.41 -9.33
CA ALA A 601 -52.33 9.21 -8.42
C ALA A 601 -52.41 10.71 -8.78
N ILE A 602 -52.26 11.06 -10.06
CA ILE A 602 -52.37 12.44 -10.56
C ILE A 602 -53.78 12.97 -10.26
N THR A 603 -54.85 12.20 -10.54
CA THR A 603 -56.22 12.63 -10.27
C THR A 603 -56.47 12.89 -8.78
N GLN A 604 -55.94 12.06 -7.89
CA GLN A 604 -56.03 12.26 -6.44
C GLN A 604 -55.30 13.54 -5.96
N VAL A 605 -54.14 13.85 -6.51
CA VAL A 605 -53.41 15.08 -6.19
C VAL A 605 -54.14 16.31 -6.70
N VAL A 606 -54.61 16.29 -7.95
CA VAL A 606 -55.33 17.42 -8.60
C VAL A 606 -56.69 17.66 -7.98
N SER A 607 -57.43 16.60 -7.57
CA SER A 607 -58.76 16.75 -6.94
C SER A 607 -58.72 17.24 -5.49
N GLY A 608 -57.57 17.28 -4.87
CA GLY A 608 -57.35 17.78 -3.49
C GLY A 608 -57.01 19.27 -3.37
N HIS A 609 -56.74 19.97 -4.47
CA HIS A 609 -56.36 21.38 -4.48
C HIS A 609 -57.26 22.23 -5.36
N SER A 610 -57.63 23.44 -4.91
CA SER A 610 -58.38 24.39 -5.75
C SER A 610 -57.44 25.05 -6.81
N VAL A 611 -57.99 25.37 -7.98
CA VAL A 611 -57.23 25.97 -9.13
C VAL A 611 -56.56 27.31 -8.77
N GLU A 612 -56.79 27.86 -7.58
CA GLU A 612 -56.24 29.15 -7.11
C GLU A 612 -54.90 28.99 -6.35
N GLU A 613 -54.38 27.74 -6.15
CA GLU A 613 -53.10 27.49 -5.41
C GLU A 613 -51.92 27.16 -6.34
N TYR A 614 -52.02 27.39 -7.66
CA TYR A 614 -50.95 27.24 -8.64
C TYR A 614 -50.53 28.55 -9.29
#